data_7764325c077475601ab2d9f8721212f4
#
_entry.id   7764325c077475601ab2d9f8721212f4
#
_cell.length_a   1.000
_cell.length_b   1.000
_cell.length_c   1.000
_cell.angle_alpha   90.00
_cell.angle_beta   90.00
_cell.angle_gamma   90.00
#
_symmetry.space_group_name_H-M   'P 1'
#
loop_
_entity.id
_entity.type
_entity.pdbx_description
1 polymer ?
#
loop_
_entity_poly.entity_id
_entity_poly.type
_entity_poly.pdbx_seq_one_letter_code
_entity_poly.pdbx_strand_id
1 'polypeptide(L)'
;MIAGVRGILEQVGDESVHINLSGLIFNVLVPTSLIDTLGSVGDRVHLFTHLRIRDEQPILYGFNEQMDLDMFLLLLSVSGVGPRTALGLISNLSVSGINQAIESDDVNTLRSVSGVGGRTAGRLILELKGKFDSIAVSYTHLTLPTNREV
;
A
#
# COMPACT_ATOMS: atom_id res chain seq x y z
N MET A 1 0.63 10.60 -14.65
CA MET A 1 0.50 9.82 -13.39
C MET A 1 -0.76 8.99 -13.41
N ILE A 2 -0.69 7.72 -13.00
CA ILE A 2 -1.85 6.83 -12.96
C ILE A 2 -2.26 6.69 -11.50
N ALA A 3 -3.34 7.37 -11.10
CA ALA A 3 -3.79 7.44 -9.72
C ALA A 3 -4.72 6.29 -9.33
N GLY A 4 -5.31 5.64 -10.30
CA GLY A 4 -6.22 4.51 -10.04
C GLY A 4 -6.47 3.70 -11.30
N VAL A 5 -6.87 2.44 -11.09
CA VAL A 5 -7.20 1.51 -12.15
C VAL A 5 -8.53 0.85 -11.81
N ARG A 6 -9.51 0.97 -12.70
CA ARG A 6 -10.81 0.32 -12.59
C ARG A 6 -11.03 -0.57 -13.80
N GLY A 7 -11.26 -1.84 -13.58
CA GLY A 7 -11.45 -2.77 -14.68
C GLY A 7 -11.81 -4.16 -14.20
N ILE A 8 -11.64 -5.12 -15.10
CA ILE A 8 -11.97 -6.52 -14.84
C ILE A 8 -10.70 -7.27 -14.47
N LEU A 9 -10.76 -7.99 -13.36
CA LEU A 9 -9.66 -8.85 -12.94
C LEU A 9 -9.53 -10.03 -13.90
N GLU A 10 -8.40 -10.11 -14.60
CA GLU A 10 -8.16 -11.17 -15.58
C GLU A 10 -7.28 -12.29 -15.07
N GLN A 11 -6.27 -11.95 -14.28
CA GLN A 11 -5.32 -12.93 -13.78
C GLN A 11 -4.85 -12.52 -12.39
N VAL A 12 -4.65 -13.52 -11.56
CA VAL A 12 -4.14 -13.35 -10.19
C VAL A 12 -2.85 -14.15 -10.07
N GLY A 13 -1.75 -13.46 -9.79
CA GLY A 13 -0.45 -14.06 -9.50
C GLY A 13 -0.14 -14.03 -8.01
N ASP A 14 1.09 -14.35 -7.65
CA ASP A 14 1.52 -14.40 -6.24
C ASP A 14 1.74 -13.00 -5.65
N GLU A 15 2.19 -12.05 -6.46
CA GLU A 15 2.51 -10.69 -6.02
C GLU A 15 1.92 -9.60 -6.93
N SER A 16 1.20 -10.01 -7.97
CA SER A 16 0.63 -9.08 -8.94
C SER A 16 -0.67 -9.59 -9.52
N VAL A 17 -1.44 -8.66 -10.06
CA VAL A 17 -2.70 -8.97 -10.73
C VAL A 17 -2.74 -8.29 -12.10
N HIS A 18 -3.45 -8.88 -13.03
CA HIS A 18 -3.73 -8.27 -14.33
C HIS A 18 -5.15 -7.73 -14.34
N ILE A 19 -5.28 -6.47 -14.68
CA ILE A 19 -6.57 -5.77 -14.75
C ILE A 19 -6.78 -5.30 -16.18
N ASN A 20 -7.91 -5.70 -16.76
CA ASN A 20 -8.29 -5.33 -18.11
C ASN A 20 -9.17 -4.06 -18.08
N LEU A 21 -8.64 -3.01 -18.70
CA LEU A 21 -9.36 -1.75 -18.92
C LEU A 21 -9.68 -1.64 -20.40
N SER A 22 -10.85 -2.14 -20.80
CA SER A 22 -11.34 -2.01 -22.18
C SER A 22 -10.32 -2.48 -23.23
N GLY A 23 -9.62 -3.55 -22.95
CA GLY A 23 -8.63 -4.13 -23.87
C GLY A 23 -7.18 -3.84 -23.51
N LEU A 24 -6.91 -2.88 -22.64
CA LEU A 24 -5.57 -2.65 -22.08
C LEU A 24 -5.43 -3.47 -20.80
N ILE A 25 -4.38 -4.28 -20.72
CA ILE A 25 -4.15 -5.12 -19.55
C ILE A 25 -2.96 -4.56 -18.78
N PHE A 26 -3.23 -4.14 -17.54
CA PHE A 26 -2.23 -3.60 -16.64
C PHE A 26 -1.76 -4.67 -15.67
N ASN A 27 -0.44 -4.83 -15.57
CA ASN A 27 0.16 -5.65 -14.52
C ASN A 27 0.42 -4.76 -13.32
N VAL A 28 -0.25 -5.04 -12.20
CA VAL A 28 -0.20 -4.23 -10.99
C VAL A 28 0.37 -5.05 -9.85
N LEU A 29 1.48 -4.59 -9.27
CA LEU A 29 2.02 -5.21 -8.06
C LEU A 29 1.20 -4.78 -6.85
N VAL A 30 0.82 -5.74 -6.02
CA VAL A 30 -0.07 -5.51 -4.89
C VAL A 30 0.49 -6.19 -3.63
N PRO A 31 0.08 -5.74 -2.42
CA PRO A 31 0.38 -6.50 -1.22
C PRO A 31 -0.19 -7.92 -1.33
N THR A 32 0.56 -8.91 -0.88
CA THR A 32 0.11 -10.31 -0.97
C THR A 32 -1.19 -10.55 -0.20
N SER A 33 -1.40 -9.81 0.89
CA SER A 33 -2.65 -9.87 1.66
C SER A 33 -3.87 -9.41 0.86
N LEU A 34 -3.68 -8.59 -0.17
CA LEU A 34 -4.77 -8.12 -1.02
C LEU A 34 -5.24 -9.21 -1.99
N ILE A 35 -4.36 -10.08 -2.42
CA ILE A 35 -4.64 -11.09 -3.43
C ILE A 35 -5.83 -11.97 -3.04
N ASP A 36 -5.88 -12.39 -1.78
CA ASP A 36 -6.94 -13.26 -1.27
C ASP A 36 -8.29 -12.55 -1.13
N THR A 37 -8.29 -11.23 -1.05
CA THR A 37 -9.50 -10.43 -0.77
C THR A 37 -9.98 -9.60 -1.95
N LEU A 38 -9.21 -9.53 -3.02
CA LEU A 38 -9.52 -8.66 -4.17
C LEU A 38 -10.75 -9.11 -4.94
N GLY A 39 -10.99 -10.41 -4.99
CA GLY A 39 -12.09 -11.00 -5.74
C GLY A 39 -11.62 -12.13 -6.64
N SER A 40 -12.53 -12.58 -7.51
CA SER A 40 -12.28 -13.65 -8.44
C SER A 40 -12.06 -13.11 -9.86
N VAL A 41 -11.39 -13.89 -10.70
CA VAL A 41 -11.23 -13.57 -12.12
C VAL A 41 -12.62 -13.34 -12.73
N GLY A 42 -12.75 -12.23 -13.44
CA GLY A 42 -14.01 -11.77 -14.01
C GLY A 42 -14.72 -10.70 -13.20
N ASP A 43 -14.33 -10.51 -11.95
CA ASP A 43 -14.92 -9.47 -11.11
C ASP A 43 -14.40 -8.07 -11.49
N ARG A 44 -15.25 -7.09 -11.25
CA ARG A 44 -14.87 -5.68 -11.41
C ARG A 44 -14.11 -5.23 -10.16
N VAL A 45 -12.93 -4.66 -10.37
CA VAL A 45 -12.05 -4.22 -9.28
C VAL A 45 -11.62 -2.77 -9.47
N HIS A 46 -11.32 -2.12 -8.36
CA HIS A 46 -10.74 -0.77 -8.33
C HIS A 46 -9.52 -0.76 -7.42
N LEU A 47 -8.39 -0.36 -7.96
CA LEU A 47 -7.16 -0.19 -7.18
C LEU A 47 -6.70 1.26 -7.23
N PHE A 48 -6.25 1.75 -6.09
CA PHE A 48 -5.53 3.01 -5.98
C PHE A 48 -4.06 2.74 -6.31
N THR A 49 -3.49 3.46 -7.24
CA THR A 49 -2.21 3.10 -7.82
C THR A 49 -1.16 4.19 -7.71
N HIS A 50 0.08 3.77 -7.74
CA HIS A 50 1.24 4.64 -7.84
C HIS A 50 2.17 4.11 -8.92
N LEU A 51 2.46 4.95 -9.90
CA LEU A 51 3.40 4.63 -10.97
C LEU A 51 4.81 5.03 -10.55
N ARG A 52 5.73 4.11 -10.64
CA ARG A 52 7.13 4.36 -10.37
C ARG A 52 7.96 3.93 -11.58
N ILE A 53 8.93 4.76 -11.96
CA ILE A 53 9.85 4.42 -13.04
C ILE A 53 11.19 4.05 -12.42
N ARG A 54 11.64 2.85 -12.70
CA ARG A 54 12.93 2.35 -12.25
C ARG A 54 13.66 1.74 -13.45
N ASP A 55 14.90 2.15 -13.67
CA ASP A 55 15.72 1.66 -14.78
C ASP A 55 14.98 1.73 -16.12
N GLU A 56 14.33 2.86 -16.37
CA GLU A 56 13.50 3.14 -17.55
C GLU A 56 12.25 2.27 -17.69
N GLN A 57 11.95 1.45 -16.69
CA GLN A 57 10.76 0.60 -16.69
C GLN A 57 9.68 1.16 -15.77
N PRO A 58 8.47 1.38 -16.29
CA PRO A 58 7.34 1.76 -15.45
C PRO A 58 6.84 0.55 -14.66
N ILE A 59 6.65 0.74 -13.36
CA ILE A 59 6.10 -0.26 -12.45
C ILE A 59 4.88 0.35 -11.77
N LEU A 60 3.77 -0.36 -11.82
CA LEU A 60 2.52 0.09 -11.21
C LEU A 60 2.26 -0.70 -9.93
N TYR A 61 2.11 0.02 -8.82
CA TYR A 61 1.75 -0.53 -7.51
C TYR A 61 0.29 -0.19 -7.22
N GLY A 62 -0.45 -1.16 -6.70
CA GLY A 62 -1.87 -0.98 -6.45
C GLY A 62 -2.31 -1.43 -5.06
N PHE A 63 -3.34 -0.75 -4.54
CA PHE A 63 -3.87 -0.96 -3.21
C PHE A 63 -5.40 -0.86 -3.23
N ASN A 64 -6.03 -1.57 -2.33
CA ASN A 64 -7.49 -1.59 -2.23
C ASN A 64 -8.05 -0.27 -1.69
N GLU A 65 -7.29 0.41 -0.85
CA GLU A 65 -7.70 1.66 -0.22
C GLU A 65 -6.65 2.74 -0.39
N GLN A 66 -7.08 4.00 -0.44
CA GLN A 66 -6.17 5.14 -0.55
C GLN A 66 -5.23 5.21 0.65
N MET A 67 -5.70 4.84 1.84
CA MET A 67 -4.90 4.83 3.05
C MET A 67 -3.71 3.87 2.96
N ASP A 68 -3.90 2.71 2.32
CA ASP A 68 -2.81 1.76 2.08
C ASP A 68 -1.76 2.34 1.13
N LEU A 69 -2.22 3.01 0.07
CA LEU A 69 -1.32 3.70 -0.86
C LEU A 69 -0.53 4.80 -0.15
N ASP A 70 -1.18 5.60 0.68
CA ASP A 70 -0.52 6.68 1.42
C ASP A 70 0.52 6.12 2.41
N MET A 71 0.21 5.02 3.08
CA MET A 71 1.18 4.32 3.93
C MET A 71 2.35 3.81 3.11
N PHE A 72 2.10 3.23 1.94
CA PHE A 72 3.15 2.77 1.04
C PHE A 72 4.12 3.91 0.68
N LEU A 73 3.59 5.06 0.29
CA LEU A 73 4.40 6.23 -0.06
C LEU A 73 5.18 6.76 1.15
N LEU A 74 4.55 6.75 2.32
CA LEU A 74 5.19 7.16 3.56
C LEU A 74 6.36 6.23 3.91
N LEU A 75 6.18 4.92 3.78
CA LEU A 75 7.23 3.94 4.01
C LEU A 75 8.40 4.12 3.04
N LEU A 76 8.11 4.40 1.77
CA LEU A 76 9.16 4.64 0.76
C LEU A 76 9.99 5.89 1.05
N SER A 77 9.47 6.83 1.82
CA SER A 77 10.23 8.04 2.20
C SER A 77 11.33 7.75 3.21
N VAL A 78 11.28 6.60 3.88
CA VAL A 78 12.29 6.20 4.86
C VAL A 78 13.49 5.57 4.17
N SER A 79 14.68 6.07 4.47
CA SER A 79 15.92 5.52 3.92
C SER A 79 16.09 4.06 4.33
N GLY A 80 16.37 3.20 3.36
CA GLY A 80 16.50 1.75 3.58
C GLY A 80 15.23 0.97 3.35
N VAL A 81 14.11 1.63 3.04
CA VAL A 81 12.84 0.97 2.73
C VAL A 81 12.56 1.10 1.23
N GLY A 82 12.65 -0.01 0.52
CA GLY A 82 12.26 -0.08 -0.89
C GLY A 82 10.82 -0.56 -1.05
N PRO A 83 10.33 -0.59 -2.31
CA PRO A 83 8.95 -1.01 -2.59
C PRO A 83 8.61 -2.42 -2.08
N ARG A 84 9.51 -3.37 -2.25
CA ARG A 84 9.28 -4.74 -1.80
C ARG A 84 9.13 -4.82 -0.27
N THR A 85 9.98 -4.12 0.45
CA THR A 85 9.87 -4.05 1.92
C THR A 85 8.60 -3.35 2.36
N ALA A 86 8.24 -2.25 1.70
CA ALA A 86 7.01 -1.52 1.99
C ALA A 86 5.76 -2.38 1.76
N LEU A 87 5.71 -3.11 0.64
CA LEU A 87 4.62 -4.06 0.37
C LEU A 87 4.56 -5.18 1.43
N GLY A 88 5.73 -5.68 1.83
CA GLY A 88 5.83 -6.70 2.87
C GLY A 88 5.31 -6.22 4.22
N LEU A 89 5.64 -4.98 4.60
CA LEU A 89 5.13 -4.37 5.83
C LEU A 89 3.60 -4.27 5.81
N ILE A 90 3.04 -3.77 4.73
CA ILE A 90 1.58 -3.64 4.59
C ILE A 90 0.91 -5.02 4.59
N SER A 91 1.49 -6.00 3.88
CA SER A 91 0.94 -7.36 3.81
C SER A 91 0.92 -8.07 5.15
N ASN A 92 1.99 -7.93 5.94
CA ASN A 92 2.13 -8.70 7.17
C ASN A 92 1.53 -8.00 8.40
N LEU A 93 1.59 -6.67 8.45
CA LEU A 93 1.19 -5.92 9.63
C LEU A 93 -0.09 -5.11 9.45
N SER A 94 -0.53 -4.87 8.23
CA SER A 94 -1.56 -3.90 7.86
C SER A 94 -1.14 -2.46 8.22
N VAL A 95 -1.89 -1.48 7.72
CA VAL A 95 -1.63 -0.07 8.03
C VAL A 95 -1.75 0.20 9.53
N SER A 96 -2.80 -0.34 10.17
CA SER A 96 -3.00 -0.15 11.62
C SER A 96 -1.91 -0.82 12.45
N GLY A 97 -1.47 -2.03 12.06
CA GLY A 97 -0.39 -2.74 12.74
C GLY A 97 0.95 -2.01 12.63
N ILE A 98 1.25 -1.45 11.47
CA ILE A 98 2.45 -0.64 11.28
C ILE A 98 2.41 0.60 12.18
N ASN A 99 1.28 1.31 12.17
CA ASN A 99 1.12 2.50 13.00
C ASN A 99 1.27 2.17 14.49
N GLN A 100 0.62 1.10 14.94
CA GLN A 100 0.71 0.66 16.33
C GLN A 100 2.15 0.33 16.73
N ALA A 101 2.88 -0.38 15.88
CA ALA A 101 4.27 -0.72 16.15
C ALA A 101 5.16 0.52 16.23
N ILE A 102 4.93 1.50 15.35
CA ILE A 102 5.68 2.75 15.34
C ILE A 102 5.39 3.57 16.61
N GLU A 103 4.12 3.73 16.96
CA GLU A 103 3.72 4.55 18.11
C GLU A 103 4.14 3.92 19.45
N SER A 104 4.23 2.60 19.54
CA SER A 104 4.65 1.88 20.74
C SER A 104 6.14 1.54 20.78
N ASP A 105 6.92 2.03 19.83
CA ASP A 105 8.35 1.75 19.70
C ASP A 105 8.65 0.23 19.61
N ASP A 106 7.77 -0.52 18.96
CA ASP A 106 7.87 -1.98 18.87
C ASP A 106 8.78 -2.40 17.70
N VAL A 107 10.08 -2.35 17.96
CA VAL A 107 11.12 -2.74 17.01
C VAL A 107 10.97 -4.19 16.57
N ASN A 108 10.60 -5.08 17.49
CA ASN A 108 10.53 -6.51 17.20
C ASN A 108 9.44 -6.85 16.18
N THR A 109 8.27 -6.24 16.31
CA THR A 109 7.19 -6.43 15.34
C THR A 109 7.63 -5.95 13.95
N LEU A 110 8.27 -4.79 13.84
CA LEU A 110 8.76 -4.29 12.56
C LEU A 110 9.82 -5.21 11.96
N ARG A 111 10.73 -5.73 12.78
CA ARG A 111 11.80 -6.64 12.33
C ARG A 111 11.28 -8.01 11.91
N SER A 112 10.09 -8.38 12.28
CA SER A 112 9.50 -9.66 11.86
C SER A 112 9.25 -9.72 10.35
N VAL A 113 9.21 -8.56 9.70
CA VAL A 113 8.99 -8.47 8.26
C VAL A 113 10.33 -8.61 7.53
N SER A 114 10.37 -9.46 6.51
CA SER A 114 11.56 -9.68 5.69
C SER A 114 12.04 -8.38 5.06
N GLY A 115 13.34 -8.11 5.15
CA GLY A 115 13.94 -6.87 4.64
C GLY A 115 14.02 -5.74 5.67
N VAL A 116 13.46 -5.93 6.86
CA VAL A 116 13.53 -4.94 7.95
C VAL A 116 14.51 -5.42 9.01
N GLY A 117 15.68 -4.79 9.06
CA GLY A 117 16.66 -5.00 10.14
C GLY A 117 16.45 -4.01 11.28
N GLY A 118 17.30 -4.12 12.32
CA GLY A 118 17.21 -3.22 13.48
C GLY A 118 17.39 -1.75 13.13
N ARG A 119 18.30 -1.43 12.21
CA ARG A 119 18.54 -0.05 11.78
C ARG A 119 17.32 0.51 11.03
N THR A 120 16.75 -0.26 10.12
CA THR A 120 15.56 0.14 9.37
C THR A 120 14.36 0.31 10.29
N ALA A 121 14.15 -0.62 11.22
CA ALA A 121 13.07 -0.52 12.21
C ALA A 121 13.21 0.75 13.06
N GLY A 122 14.42 1.05 13.52
CA GLY A 122 14.71 2.28 14.27
C GLY A 122 14.40 3.54 13.46
N ARG A 123 14.76 3.54 12.17
CA ARG A 123 14.46 4.66 11.28
C ARG A 123 12.97 4.82 11.02
N LEU A 124 12.25 3.72 10.82
CA LEU A 124 10.79 3.75 10.67
C LEU A 124 10.14 4.45 11.86
N ILE A 125 10.53 4.07 13.07
CA ILE A 125 10.01 4.68 14.29
C ILE A 125 10.38 6.16 14.36
N LEU A 126 11.65 6.48 14.17
CA LEU A 126 12.14 7.85 14.29
C LEU A 126 11.49 8.80 13.28
N GLU A 127 11.38 8.37 12.02
CA GLU A 127 10.93 9.25 10.94
C GLU A 127 9.42 9.29 10.77
N LEU A 128 8.69 8.22 11.16
CA LEU A 128 7.26 8.13 10.92
C LEU A 128 6.37 8.35 12.14
N LYS A 129 6.93 8.39 13.33
CA LYS A 129 6.15 8.58 14.56
C LYS A 129 5.36 9.90 14.50
N GLY A 130 4.06 9.81 14.69
CA GLY A 130 3.13 10.94 14.61
C GLY A 130 2.67 11.32 13.21
N LYS A 131 3.33 10.83 12.15
CA LYS A 131 2.96 11.20 10.78
C LYS A 131 1.70 10.53 10.28
N PHE A 132 1.38 9.36 10.79
CA PHE A 132 0.16 8.64 10.42
C PHE A 132 -1.10 9.38 10.89
N ASP A 133 -1.04 10.01 12.04
CA ASP A 133 -2.18 10.75 12.58
C ASP A 133 -2.64 11.87 11.66
N SER A 134 -1.71 12.54 10.99
CA SER A 134 -2.05 13.59 10.03
C SER A 134 -2.78 13.04 8.81
N ILE A 135 -2.43 11.83 8.36
CA ILE A 135 -3.12 11.15 7.27
C ILE A 135 -4.52 10.74 7.71
N ALA A 136 -4.66 10.11 8.86
CA ALA A 136 -5.95 9.67 9.39
C ALA A 136 -6.92 10.83 9.58
N VAL A 137 -6.45 11.96 10.07
CA VAL A 137 -7.26 13.19 10.22
C VAL A 137 -7.77 13.68 8.87
N SER A 138 -6.94 13.66 7.83
CA SER A 138 -7.35 14.03 6.48
C SER A 138 -8.52 13.20 5.98
N TYR A 139 -8.48 11.89 6.18
CA TYR A 139 -9.56 11.01 5.75
C TYR A 139 -10.84 11.24 6.53
N THR A 140 -10.75 11.38 7.84
CA THR A 140 -11.89 11.66 8.67
C THR A 140 -12.57 12.97 8.24
N HIS A 141 -11.78 13.99 7.95
CA HIS A 141 -12.30 15.27 7.51
C HIS A 141 -12.98 15.20 6.14
N LEU A 142 -12.44 14.42 5.21
CA LEU A 142 -13.01 14.26 3.86
C LEU A 142 -14.26 13.38 3.86
N THR A 143 -14.33 12.39 4.73
CA THR A 143 -15.44 11.44 4.80
C THR A 143 -16.71 12.06 5.36
N LEU A 144 -16.60 12.92 6.37
CA LEU A 144 -17.76 13.52 7.03
C LEU A 144 -18.70 14.31 6.10
N PRO A 145 -18.20 15.20 5.22
CA PRO A 145 -19.08 15.91 4.29
C PRO A 145 -19.83 14.98 3.34
N THR A 146 -19.19 13.95 2.86
CA THR A 146 -19.79 12.98 1.93
C THR A 146 -20.94 12.22 2.59
N ASN A 147 -20.77 11.83 3.83
CA ASN A 147 -21.79 11.09 4.57
C ASN A 147 -23.05 11.93 4.86
N ARG A 148 -22.93 13.23 4.95
CA ARG A 148 -24.07 14.12 5.19
C ARG A 148 -24.98 14.29 4.00
N GLU A 149 -24.47 14.12 2.81
CA GLU A 149 -25.22 14.27 1.57
C GLU A 149 -26.04 13.04 1.22
N VAL A 150 -25.73 11.94 1.86
CA VAL A 150 -26.43 10.68 1.66
C VAL A 150 -27.60 10.57 2.63
#